data_b3efd12b845ce5567188451180a95d7b
#
_entry.id   b3efd12b845ce5567188451180a95d7b
#
_cell.length_a   1.000
_cell.length_b   1.000
_cell.length_c   1.000
_cell.angle_alpha   90.00
_cell.angle_beta   90.00
_cell.angle_gamma   90.00
#
_symmetry.space_group_name_H-M   'P 1'
#
loop_
_entity.id
_entity.type
_entity.pdbx_description
1 polymer ?
#
loop_
_entity_poly.entity_id
_entity_poly.type
_entity_poly.pdbx_seq_one_letter_code
_entity_poly.pdbx_strand_id
1 'polypeptide(L)'
;MLSDVRGLPLTGENPKAVETFDATINEFLASGRDTGPLLQSLDEADPTLLMGVCLRGYLMKMANLQEWNEKSFDSLEGAKKLSYSATKREQQHVDALEAWCTGNLNQTVRIWDNILTEYPHDILALRLSHNMHFFLGDIWRMRDSLARVLPHWDEGVDGYGSVSYTHLTLPTIYSV
;
A
#
# COMPACT_ATOMS: atom_id res chain seq x y z
N MET A 1 10.98 -0.77 -17.60
CA MET A 1 10.00 -0.95 -16.54
C MET A 1 10.59 -1.96 -15.58
N LEU A 2 10.72 -1.63 -14.32
CA LEU A 2 11.21 -2.49 -13.26
C LEU A 2 10.04 -3.25 -12.62
N SER A 3 10.34 -4.23 -11.78
CA SER A 3 9.32 -4.91 -10.96
C SER A 3 9.81 -4.99 -9.53
N ASP A 4 8.88 -4.93 -8.58
CA ASP A 4 9.18 -5.20 -7.19
C ASP A 4 9.47 -6.69 -6.94
N VAL A 5 9.83 -7.05 -5.72
CA VAL A 5 10.14 -8.43 -5.32
C VAL A 5 8.94 -9.38 -5.47
N ARG A 6 7.71 -8.87 -5.57
CA ARG A 6 6.45 -9.62 -5.78
C ARG A 6 6.04 -9.72 -7.24
N GLY A 7 6.91 -9.22 -8.16
CA GLY A 7 6.68 -9.26 -9.60
C GLY A 7 5.73 -8.17 -10.12
N LEU A 8 5.36 -7.20 -9.30
CA LEU A 8 4.48 -6.11 -9.72
C LEU A 8 5.27 -5.03 -10.46
N PRO A 9 4.84 -4.60 -11.66
CA PRO A 9 5.56 -3.61 -12.43
C PRO A 9 5.52 -2.24 -11.75
N LEU A 10 6.67 -1.57 -11.78
CA LEU A 10 6.88 -0.22 -11.26
C LEU A 10 7.36 0.72 -12.37
N THR A 11 6.76 1.90 -12.43
CA THR A 11 7.22 2.98 -13.31
C THR A 11 8.38 3.70 -12.62
N GLY A 12 9.59 3.38 -13.07
CA GLY A 12 10.85 3.92 -12.56
C GLY A 12 12.02 3.35 -13.36
N GLU A 13 13.20 3.96 -13.22
CA GLU A 13 14.42 3.56 -13.92
C GLU A 13 15.56 3.18 -12.98
N ASN A 14 15.42 3.46 -11.68
CA ASN A 14 16.45 3.21 -10.67
C ASN A 14 16.21 1.90 -9.91
N PRO A 15 16.97 0.81 -10.18
CA PRO A 15 16.80 -0.46 -9.48
C PRO A 15 17.02 -0.34 -7.95
N LYS A 16 17.95 0.52 -7.53
CA LYS A 16 18.19 0.73 -6.09
C LYS A 16 16.99 1.36 -5.38
N ALA A 17 16.25 2.23 -6.05
CA ALA A 17 15.02 2.79 -5.50
C ALA A 17 13.94 1.71 -5.34
N VAL A 18 13.86 0.75 -6.27
CA VAL A 18 12.94 -0.40 -6.14
C VAL A 18 13.32 -1.30 -4.95
N GLU A 19 14.62 -1.61 -4.79
CA GLU A 19 15.10 -2.37 -3.61
C GLU A 19 14.77 -1.65 -2.30
N THR A 20 14.95 -0.32 -2.27
CA THR A 20 14.63 0.50 -1.09
C THR A 20 13.11 0.56 -0.85
N PHE A 21 12.31 0.62 -1.92
CA PHE A 21 10.85 0.54 -1.83
C PHE A 21 10.41 -0.79 -1.21
N ASP A 22 10.94 -1.93 -1.68
CA ASP A 22 10.64 -3.25 -1.13
C ASP A 22 11.03 -3.35 0.35
N ALA A 23 12.21 -2.86 0.72
CA ALA A 23 12.65 -2.81 2.11
C ALA A 23 11.71 -1.94 2.96
N THR A 24 11.25 -0.79 2.44
CA THR A 24 10.32 0.10 3.14
C THR A 24 8.96 -0.57 3.36
N ILE A 25 8.45 -1.28 2.34
CA ILE A 25 7.21 -2.06 2.46
C ILE A 25 7.36 -3.14 3.53
N ASN A 26 8.45 -3.90 3.52
CA ASN A 26 8.65 -4.99 4.48
C ASN A 26 8.78 -4.46 5.91
N GLU A 27 9.46 -3.35 6.11
CA GLU A 27 9.57 -2.70 7.43
C GLU A 27 8.20 -2.16 7.89
N PHE A 28 7.43 -1.55 6.99
CA PHE A 28 6.06 -1.12 7.28
C PHE A 28 5.15 -2.27 7.68
N LEU A 29 5.22 -3.42 6.99
CA LEU A 29 4.44 -4.62 7.34
C LEU A 29 4.81 -5.17 8.71
N ALA A 30 6.09 -5.14 9.06
CA ALA A 30 6.60 -5.55 10.37
C ALA A 30 6.28 -4.54 11.49
N SER A 31 5.67 -3.38 11.17
CA SER A 31 5.48 -2.26 12.10
C SER A 31 6.82 -1.79 12.71
N GLY A 32 7.87 -1.86 11.91
CA GLY A 32 9.23 -1.53 12.30
C GLY A 32 9.47 -0.03 12.47
N ARG A 33 10.53 0.30 13.18
CA ARG A 33 10.89 1.70 13.52
C ARG A 33 11.61 2.42 12.39
N ASP A 34 12.18 1.65 11.44
CA ASP A 34 13.01 2.18 10.37
C ASP A 34 12.20 2.53 9.10
N THR A 35 10.86 2.40 9.14
CA THR A 35 9.99 2.77 8.02
C THR A 35 10.21 4.23 7.58
N GLY A 36 10.32 5.18 8.52
CA GLY A 36 10.58 6.60 8.21
C GLY A 36 11.96 6.83 7.58
N PRO A 37 13.06 6.38 8.18
CA PRO A 37 14.41 6.44 7.59
C PRO A 37 14.50 5.79 6.20
N LEU A 38 13.88 4.63 6.00
CA LEU A 38 13.86 3.96 4.69
C LEU A 38 13.07 4.75 3.66
N LEU A 39 11.93 5.34 4.04
CA LEU A 39 11.16 6.20 3.16
C LEU A 39 11.97 7.43 2.73
N GLN A 40 12.73 8.03 3.65
CA GLN A 40 13.64 9.12 3.32
C GLN A 40 14.74 8.68 2.33
N SER A 41 15.35 7.52 2.58
CA SER A 41 16.36 6.95 1.68
C SER A 41 15.79 6.64 0.29
N LEU A 42 14.51 6.24 0.22
CA LEU A 42 13.79 6.03 -1.03
C LEU A 42 13.61 7.34 -1.81
N ASP A 43 13.18 8.42 -1.13
CA ASP A 43 13.05 9.75 -1.73
C ASP A 43 14.39 10.30 -2.23
N GLU A 44 15.49 10.03 -1.51
CA GLU A 44 16.84 10.40 -1.94
C GLU A 44 17.32 9.59 -3.15
N ALA A 45 16.94 8.30 -3.23
CA ALA A 45 17.33 7.43 -4.34
C ALA A 45 16.56 7.74 -5.62
N ASP A 46 15.26 7.98 -5.55
CA ASP A 46 14.42 8.36 -6.68
C ASP A 46 13.12 9.06 -6.21
N PRO A 47 13.10 10.39 -6.16
CA PRO A 47 11.90 11.14 -5.76
C PRO A 47 10.75 11.04 -6.77
N THR A 48 10.98 10.43 -7.94
CA THR A 48 10.00 10.26 -9.01
C THR A 48 9.44 8.85 -9.12
N LEU A 49 9.88 7.91 -8.28
CA LEU A 49 9.28 6.58 -8.20
C LEU A 49 7.84 6.73 -7.68
N LEU A 50 6.86 6.60 -8.57
CA LEU A 50 5.46 6.90 -8.30
C LEU A 50 4.92 6.15 -7.07
N MET A 51 5.22 4.84 -6.96
CA MET A 51 4.77 4.05 -5.80
C MET A 51 5.44 4.48 -4.49
N GLY A 52 6.66 5.02 -4.53
CA GLY A 52 7.31 5.65 -3.36
C GLY A 52 6.57 6.90 -2.92
N VAL A 53 6.18 7.76 -3.87
CA VAL A 53 5.39 8.96 -3.59
C VAL A 53 4.01 8.60 -3.03
N CYS A 54 3.33 7.58 -3.58
CA CYS A 54 2.06 7.08 -3.05
C CYS A 54 2.22 6.52 -1.63
N LEU A 55 3.26 5.70 -1.38
CA LEU A 55 3.55 5.13 -0.07
C LEU A 55 3.74 6.24 0.97
N ARG A 56 4.52 7.27 0.65
CA ARG A 56 4.70 8.44 1.52
C ARG A 56 3.37 9.10 1.86
N GLY A 57 2.52 9.37 0.87
CA GLY A 57 1.21 9.96 1.07
C GLY A 57 0.32 9.11 1.99
N TYR A 58 0.31 7.80 1.81
CA TYR A 58 -0.44 6.87 2.65
C TYR A 58 0.06 6.85 4.10
N LEU A 59 1.37 6.79 4.32
CA LEU A 59 1.94 6.79 5.67
C LEU A 59 1.64 8.10 6.40
N MET A 60 1.66 9.24 5.70
CA MET A 60 1.27 10.53 6.26
C MET A 60 -0.22 10.55 6.64
N LYS A 61 -1.11 9.99 5.81
CA LYS A 61 -2.54 9.87 6.14
C LYS A 61 -2.78 8.96 7.34
N MET A 62 -2.04 7.84 7.42
CA MET A 62 -2.16 6.89 8.54
C MET A 62 -1.73 7.49 9.88
N ALA A 63 -0.72 8.34 9.90
CA ALA A 63 -0.25 8.98 11.12
C ALA A 63 -1.29 9.90 11.77
N ASN A 64 -2.31 10.35 11.00
CA ASN A 64 -3.43 11.15 11.46
C ASN A 64 -3.03 12.43 12.24
N LEU A 65 -1.88 13.00 11.90
CA LEU A 65 -1.40 14.29 12.43
C LEU A 65 -1.76 15.40 11.46
N GLN A 66 -2.22 16.54 11.96
CA GLN A 66 -2.69 17.66 11.12
C GLN A 66 -1.62 18.12 10.13
N GLU A 67 -0.39 18.36 10.59
CA GLU A 67 0.73 18.77 9.72
C GLU A 67 1.08 17.75 8.63
N TRP A 68 0.92 16.45 8.92
CA TRP A 68 1.19 15.38 7.97
C TRP A 68 0.03 15.19 7.00
N ASN A 69 -1.17 15.53 7.42
CA ASN A 69 -2.32 15.55 6.53
C ASN A 69 -2.13 16.57 5.39
N GLU A 70 -1.59 17.76 5.69
CA GLU A 70 -1.24 18.76 4.66
C GLU A 70 -0.17 18.21 3.70
N LYS A 71 0.92 17.63 4.23
CA LYS A 71 1.99 17.00 3.42
C LYS A 71 1.50 15.83 2.56
N SER A 72 0.43 15.16 2.97
CA SER A 72 -0.17 14.09 2.15
C SER A 72 -0.76 14.64 0.84
N PHE A 73 -1.27 15.86 0.84
CA PHE A 73 -1.72 16.54 -0.38
C PHE A 73 -0.55 16.90 -1.30
N ASP A 74 0.61 17.28 -0.76
CA ASP A 74 1.82 17.50 -1.58
C ASP A 74 2.25 16.21 -2.27
N SER A 75 2.18 15.08 -1.55
CA SER A 75 2.45 13.76 -2.13
C SER A 75 1.44 13.40 -3.22
N LEU A 76 0.15 13.69 -3.02
CA LEU A 76 -0.89 13.48 -4.02
C LEU A 76 -0.63 14.29 -5.30
N GLU A 77 -0.33 15.57 -5.16
CA GLU A 77 -0.03 16.44 -6.33
C GLU A 77 1.23 15.98 -7.07
N GLY A 78 2.25 15.51 -6.36
CA GLY A 78 3.42 14.86 -6.95
C GLY A 78 3.05 13.59 -7.71
N ALA A 79 2.27 12.71 -7.09
CA ALA A 79 1.82 11.45 -7.68
C ALA A 79 0.98 11.68 -8.95
N LYS A 80 0.07 12.65 -8.95
CA LYS A 80 -0.74 13.01 -10.13
C LYS A 80 0.13 13.42 -11.31
N LYS A 81 1.19 14.21 -11.09
CA LYS A 81 2.10 14.62 -12.16
C LYS A 81 2.85 13.45 -12.78
N LEU A 82 3.17 12.42 -11.98
CA LEU A 82 3.89 11.23 -12.42
C LEU A 82 2.98 10.17 -13.07
N SER A 83 1.67 10.22 -12.81
CA SER A 83 0.74 9.14 -13.18
C SER A 83 0.47 9.00 -14.68
N TYR A 84 0.77 10.00 -15.52
CA TYR A 84 0.46 10.00 -16.95
C TYR A 84 1.06 8.82 -17.74
N SER A 85 2.25 8.37 -17.35
CA SER A 85 2.95 7.24 -17.98
C SER A 85 2.98 5.98 -17.13
N ALA A 86 2.25 5.99 -16.04
CA ALA A 86 2.24 4.93 -15.05
C ALA A 86 1.36 3.75 -15.47
N THR A 87 1.59 2.59 -14.86
CA THR A 87 0.73 1.42 -15.03
C THR A 87 -0.68 1.68 -14.50
N LYS A 88 -1.67 0.92 -14.97
CA LYS A 88 -3.04 1.00 -14.46
C LYS A 88 -3.11 0.83 -12.93
N ARG A 89 -2.33 -0.12 -12.37
CA ARG A 89 -2.25 -0.37 -10.94
C ARG A 89 -1.76 0.86 -10.18
N GLU A 90 -0.69 1.48 -10.64
CA GLU A 90 -0.13 2.68 -10.02
C GLU A 90 -1.09 3.87 -10.11
N GLN A 91 -1.79 4.05 -11.23
CA GLN A 91 -2.84 5.06 -11.37
C GLN A 91 -3.97 4.82 -10.36
N GLN A 92 -4.41 3.57 -10.15
CA GLN A 92 -5.39 3.23 -9.12
C GLN A 92 -4.89 3.57 -7.71
N HIS A 93 -3.59 3.43 -7.41
CA HIS A 93 -3.04 3.89 -6.13
C HIS A 93 -3.12 5.42 -5.99
N VAL A 94 -2.88 6.18 -7.05
CA VAL A 94 -3.06 7.64 -7.03
C VAL A 94 -4.53 8.00 -6.77
N ASP A 95 -5.47 7.34 -7.44
CA ASP A 95 -6.91 7.54 -7.24
C ASP A 95 -7.33 7.20 -5.79
N ALA A 96 -6.77 6.13 -5.21
CA ALA A 96 -7.03 5.76 -3.82
C ALA A 96 -6.47 6.79 -2.83
N LEU A 97 -5.27 7.32 -3.09
CA LEU A 97 -4.69 8.39 -2.29
C LEU A 97 -5.53 9.66 -2.36
N GLU A 98 -6.01 10.04 -3.55
CA GLU A 98 -6.91 11.17 -3.73
C GLU A 98 -8.22 10.99 -2.96
N ALA A 99 -8.85 9.84 -3.09
CA ALA A 99 -10.07 9.52 -2.34
C ALA A 99 -9.86 9.63 -0.83
N TRP A 100 -8.70 9.17 -0.34
CA TRP A 100 -8.36 9.27 1.08
C TRP A 100 -8.09 10.72 1.52
N CYS A 101 -7.31 11.47 0.75
CA CYS A 101 -7.04 12.87 1.03
C CYS A 101 -8.33 13.71 1.09
N THR A 102 -9.29 13.43 0.22
CA THR A 102 -10.60 14.12 0.16
C THR A 102 -11.62 13.59 1.15
N GLY A 103 -11.26 12.60 2.00
CA GLY A 103 -12.12 12.06 3.05
C GLY A 103 -13.14 11.02 2.58
N ASN A 104 -13.07 10.57 1.33
CA ASN A 104 -13.96 9.53 0.80
C ASN A 104 -13.45 8.12 1.10
N LEU A 105 -13.48 7.73 2.39
CA LEU A 105 -12.90 6.47 2.86
C LEU A 105 -13.54 5.24 2.21
N ASN A 106 -14.84 5.26 1.95
CA ASN A 106 -15.52 4.16 1.27
C ASN A 106 -15.01 3.97 -0.17
N GLN A 107 -14.75 5.05 -0.88
CA GLN A 107 -14.18 4.99 -2.22
C GLN A 107 -12.73 4.49 -2.17
N THR A 108 -11.95 4.97 -1.22
CA THR A 108 -10.56 4.53 -0.98
C THR A 108 -10.47 3.02 -0.86
N VAL A 109 -11.27 2.42 0.02
CA VAL A 109 -11.28 0.96 0.23
C VAL A 109 -11.71 0.22 -1.04
N ARG A 110 -12.75 0.71 -1.73
CA ARG A 110 -13.22 0.08 -2.99
C ARG A 110 -12.13 0.06 -4.06
N ILE A 111 -11.31 1.10 -4.15
CA ILE A 111 -10.21 1.14 -5.11
C ILE A 111 -9.15 0.10 -4.73
N TRP A 112 -8.73 0.01 -3.46
CA TRP A 112 -7.79 -1.03 -3.04
C TRP A 112 -8.34 -2.44 -3.25
N ASP A 113 -9.61 -2.70 -2.97
CA ASP A 113 -10.24 -4.00 -3.23
C ASP A 113 -10.26 -4.33 -4.73
N ASN A 114 -10.44 -3.33 -5.61
CA ASN A 114 -10.31 -3.52 -7.06
C ASN A 114 -8.89 -3.81 -7.48
N ILE A 115 -7.88 -3.12 -6.90
CA ILE A 115 -6.47 -3.43 -7.12
C ILE A 115 -6.21 -4.91 -6.77
N LEU A 116 -6.64 -5.36 -5.61
CA LEU A 116 -6.44 -6.74 -5.14
C LEU A 116 -7.15 -7.80 -6.01
N THR A 117 -8.20 -7.43 -6.73
CA THR A 117 -8.86 -8.33 -7.68
C THR A 117 -8.01 -8.58 -8.93
N GLU A 118 -7.29 -7.56 -9.40
CA GLU A 118 -6.44 -7.64 -10.59
C GLU A 118 -4.98 -8.00 -10.25
N TYR A 119 -4.52 -7.56 -9.08
CA TYR A 119 -3.14 -7.70 -8.59
C TYR A 119 -3.13 -8.29 -7.18
N PRO A 120 -3.40 -9.59 -7.01
CA PRO A 120 -3.55 -10.21 -5.68
C PRO A 120 -2.27 -10.17 -4.83
N HIS A 121 -1.10 -9.95 -5.43
CA HIS A 121 0.18 -9.79 -4.72
C HIS A 121 0.45 -8.33 -4.27
N ASP A 122 -0.49 -7.40 -4.47
CA ASP A 122 -0.33 -6.03 -3.99
C ASP A 122 -0.51 -5.95 -2.47
N ILE A 123 0.58 -6.24 -1.76
CA ILE A 123 0.57 -6.29 -0.29
C ILE A 123 0.33 -4.92 0.34
N LEU A 124 0.70 -3.84 -0.37
CA LEU A 124 0.44 -2.48 0.12
C LEU A 124 -1.07 -2.20 0.12
N ALA A 125 -1.75 -2.47 -1.00
CA ALA A 125 -3.21 -2.34 -1.07
C ALA A 125 -3.91 -3.22 -0.04
N LEU A 126 -3.43 -4.47 0.15
CA LEU A 126 -3.98 -5.39 1.15
C LEU A 126 -3.84 -4.83 2.57
N ARG A 127 -2.65 -4.39 2.96
CA ARG A 127 -2.39 -3.85 4.30
C ARG A 127 -3.21 -2.60 4.58
N LEU A 128 -3.28 -1.68 3.62
CA LEU A 128 -4.04 -0.44 3.73
C LEU A 128 -5.56 -0.70 3.78
N SER A 129 -6.07 -1.58 2.92
CA SER A 129 -7.47 -1.99 2.91
C SER A 129 -7.87 -2.62 4.26
N HIS A 130 -7.04 -3.54 4.80
CA HIS A 130 -7.27 -4.14 6.10
C HIS A 130 -7.35 -3.11 7.23
N ASN A 131 -6.38 -2.21 7.30
CA ASN A 131 -6.37 -1.17 8.32
C ASN A 131 -7.63 -0.31 8.23
N MET A 132 -8.03 0.07 7.02
CA MET A 132 -9.22 0.92 6.82
C MET A 132 -10.51 0.18 7.14
N HIS A 133 -10.67 -1.08 6.72
CA HIS A 133 -11.83 -1.89 7.10
C HIS A 133 -11.94 -2.04 8.61
N PHE A 134 -10.82 -2.23 9.30
CA PHE A 134 -10.80 -2.29 10.76
C PHE A 134 -11.33 -0.99 11.38
N PHE A 135 -10.84 0.18 10.95
CA PHE A 135 -11.30 1.48 11.44
C PHE A 135 -12.77 1.78 11.10
N LEU A 136 -13.26 1.29 9.97
CA LEU A 136 -14.66 1.42 9.56
C LEU A 136 -15.58 0.40 10.25
N GLY A 137 -15.03 -0.57 11.00
CA GLY A 137 -15.79 -1.65 11.63
C GLY A 137 -16.35 -2.69 10.63
N ASP A 138 -15.83 -2.70 9.40
CA ASP A 138 -16.29 -3.60 8.32
C ASP A 138 -15.47 -4.90 8.29
N ILE A 139 -15.67 -5.69 9.30
CA ILE A 139 -14.97 -6.96 9.55
C ILE A 139 -15.22 -7.99 8.44
N TRP A 140 -16.43 -8.00 7.90
CA TRP A 140 -16.81 -8.96 6.86
C TRP A 140 -16.04 -8.70 5.57
N ARG A 141 -15.92 -7.46 5.14
CA ARG A 141 -15.12 -7.10 3.97
C ARG A 141 -13.62 -7.31 4.20
N MET A 142 -13.14 -7.05 5.40
CA MET A 142 -11.75 -7.32 5.77
C MET A 142 -11.42 -8.81 5.58
N ARG A 143 -12.28 -9.71 6.06
CA ARG A 143 -12.16 -11.16 5.86
C ARG A 143 -12.25 -11.53 4.38
N ASP A 144 -13.24 -11.01 3.66
CA ASP A 144 -13.50 -11.37 2.28
C ASP A 144 -12.39 -10.90 1.33
N SER A 145 -11.79 -9.73 1.57
CA SER A 145 -10.65 -9.24 0.79
C SER A 145 -9.44 -10.15 0.96
N LEU A 146 -9.16 -10.61 2.19
CA LEU A 146 -8.09 -11.56 2.46
C LEU A 146 -8.35 -12.93 1.84
N ALA A 147 -9.55 -13.49 2.01
CA ALA A 147 -9.93 -14.78 1.45
C ALA A 147 -9.80 -14.82 -0.08
N ARG A 148 -10.00 -13.67 -0.74
CA ARG A 148 -9.87 -13.53 -2.19
C ARG A 148 -8.41 -13.63 -2.65
N VAL A 149 -7.48 -13.02 -1.94
CA VAL A 149 -6.06 -12.98 -2.35
C VAL A 149 -5.28 -14.21 -1.91
N LEU A 150 -5.66 -14.82 -0.78
CA LEU A 150 -4.94 -15.95 -0.17
C LEU A 150 -4.59 -17.09 -1.13
N PRO A 151 -5.45 -17.53 -2.07
CA PRO A 151 -5.12 -18.59 -3.03
C PRO A 151 -3.95 -18.28 -3.97
N HIS A 152 -3.54 -17.01 -4.07
CA HIS A 152 -2.42 -16.55 -4.88
C HIS A 152 -1.11 -16.43 -4.11
N TRP A 153 -1.14 -16.67 -2.80
CA TRP A 153 0.01 -16.52 -1.90
C TRP A 153 0.53 -17.88 -1.44
N ASP A 154 1.82 -18.08 -1.52
CA ASP A 154 2.54 -19.22 -0.98
C ASP A 154 3.87 -18.78 -0.35
N GLU A 155 4.63 -19.72 0.21
CA GLU A 155 5.90 -19.45 0.88
C GLU A 155 6.99 -18.83 -0.03
N GLY A 156 6.83 -18.91 -1.35
CA GLY A 156 7.74 -18.31 -2.32
C GLY A 156 7.48 -16.84 -2.59
N VAL A 157 6.34 -16.30 -2.14
CA VAL A 157 5.97 -14.89 -2.34
C VAL A 157 6.39 -14.06 -1.13
N ASP A 158 7.19 -13.03 -1.37
CA ASP A 158 7.63 -12.12 -0.30
C ASP A 158 6.44 -11.45 0.39
N GLY A 159 6.42 -11.50 1.73
CA GLY A 159 5.29 -11.02 2.55
C GLY A 159 4.25 -12.09 2.89
N TYR A 160 4.36 -13.34 2.40
CA TYR A 160 3.43 -14.43 2.71
C TYR A 160 3.17 -14.58 4.23
N GLY A 161 4.22 -14.47 5.05
CA GLY A 161 4.08 -14.55 6.51
C GLY A 161 3.09 -13.53 7.08
N SER A 162 3.07 -12.30 6.57
CA SER A 162 2.11 -11.26 7.00
C SER A 162 0.68 -11.60 6.56
N VAL A 163 0.50 -12.12 5.35
CA VAL A 163 -0.81 -12.52 4.81
C VAL A 163 -1.36 -13.73 5.56
N SER A 164 -0.54 -14.76 5.76
CA SER A 164 -0.88 -15.98 6.47
C SER A 164 -1.23 -15.71 7.93
N TYR A 165 -0.43 -14.90 8.65
CA TYR A 165 -0.70 -14.52 10.02
C TYR A 165 -2.04 -13.78 10.15
N THR A 166 -2.33 -12.85 9.26
CA THR A 166 -3.59 -12.11 9.26
C THR A 166 -4.78 -13.08 9.06
N HIS A 167 -4.66 -14.04 8.14
CA HIS A 167 -5.68 -15.05 7.92
C HIS A 167 -5.97 -15.90 9.19
N LEU A 168 -4.93 -16.32 9.89
CA LEU A 168 -5.06 -17.14 11.09
C LEU A 168 -5.64 -16.37 12.28
N THR A 169 -5.39 -15.07 12.39
CA THR A 169 -5.81 -14.26 13.54
C THR A 169 -7.21 -13.66 13.39
N LEU A 170 -7.69 -13.40 12.19
CA LEU A 170 -9.03 -12.87 11.95
C LEU A 170 -10.15 -13.71 12.61
N PRO A 171 -10.19 -15.05 12.47
CA PRO A 171 -11.23 -15.85 13.11
C PRO A 171 -11.19 -15.81 14.64
N THR A 172 -10.02 -15.66 15.25
CA THR A 172 -9.85 -15.65 16.71
C THR A 172 -10.22 -14.32 17.35
N ILE A 173 -10.08 -13.22 16.63
CA ILE A 173 -10.44 -11.87 17.09
C ILE A 173 -11.97 -11.72 17.16
N TYR A 174 -12.73 -12.51 16.41
CA TYR A 174 -14.18 -12.38 16.24
C TYR A 174 -15.00 -13.58 16.75
N SER A 175 -14.36 -14.47 17.48
CA SER A 175 -15.03 -15.62 18.16
C SER A 175 -15.53 -15.24 19.56
N VAL A 176 -16.06 -14.04 19.75
CA VAL A 176 -16.66 -13.61 21.01
C VAL A 176 -18.14 -13.33 20.81
#